data_85181f4feb621101e10a5268e9c71e6a
#
_entry.id   85181f4feb621101e10a5268e9c71e6a
#
_cell.length_a   1.000
_cell.length_b   1.000
_cell.length_c   1.000
_cell.angle_alpha   90.00
_cell.angle_beta   90.00
_cell.angle_gamma   90.00
#
_symmetry.space_group_name_H-M   'P 1'
#
loop_
_entity.id
_entity.type
_entity.pdbx_description
1 polymer ?
#
loop_
_entity_poly.entity_id
_entity_poly.type
_entity_poly.pdbx_seq_one_letter_code
_entity_poly.pdbx_strand_id
1 'polypeptide(L)'
;MTVPVEQHADWELEVRPRRATRTAVVVAVLVLAFFTAGGLLLRTGSTGVNFRVADQVAMILIGVIGAGAVLLLTRPRVRAGARGVAVRNILGYHEYPWDVIRGAAFPDRKAWARLELVDDDYVPMLAIRSNDKSYAADAIERLRELGARYSA
;
A
#
# COMPACT_ATOMS: atom_id res chain seq x y z
N MET A 1 -7.75 21.18 -22.41
CA MET A 1 -6.28 21.15 -22.28
C MET A 1 -5.89 19.73 -21.91
N THR A 2 -5.53 18.93 -22.90
CA THR A 2 -5.16 17.53 -22.75
C THR A 2 -3.77 17.45 -22.13
N VAL A 3 -3.68 16.97 -20.90
CA VAL A 3 -2.41 16.63 -20.26
C VAL A 3 -1.80 15.45 -21.02
N PRO A 4 -0.55 15.56 -21.52
CA PRO A 4 0.04 14.49 -22.33
C PRO A 4 0.22 13.20 -21.51
N VAL A 5 -0.16 12.09 -22.13
CA VAL A 5 -0.07 10.71 -21.60
C VAL A 5 1.39 10.20 -21.44
N GLU A 6 2.39 11.05 -21.67
CA GLU A 6 3.81 10.69 -21.60
C GLU A 6 4.41 10.58 -20.19
N GLN A 7 3.60 10.72 -19.13
CA GLN A 7 4.11 10.71 -17.75
C GLN A 7 4.50 9.33 -17.20
N HIS A 8 4.44 8.26 -17.98
CA HIS A 8 4.74 6.90 -17.49
C HIS A 8 6.14 6.39 -17.83
N ALA A 9 6.88 7.06 -18.71
CA ALA A 9 8.17 6.59 -19.22
C ALA A 9 9.40 6.95 -18.35
N ASP A 10 9.28 7.87 -17.39
CA ASP A 10 10.42 8.44 -16.67
C ASP A 10 10.71 7.77 -15.31
N TRP A 11 10.00 6.71 -14.94
CA TRP A 11 10.20 6.01 -13.68
C TRP A 11 11.14 4.81 -13.86
N GLU A 12 12.35 4.90 -13.33
CA GLU A 12 13.36 3.84 -13.39
C GLU A 12 13.22 2.79 -12.29
N LEU A 13 12.59 3.17 -11.19
CA LEU A 13 12.33 2.30 -10.04
C LEU A 13 10.85 2.32 -9.69
N GLU A 14 10.27 1.14 -9.50
CA GLU A 14 8.94 0.98 -8.90
C GLU A 14 8.97 -0.09 -7.82
N VAL A 15 8.59 0.28 -6.60
CA VAL A 15 8.55 -0.61 -5.44
C VAL A 15 7.13 -0.75 -4.91
N ARG A 16 6.71 -2.00 -4.71
CA ARG A 16 5.43 -2.35 -4.08
C ARG A 16 5.66 -3.33 -2.93
N PRO A 17 4.86 -3.29 -1.85
CA PRO A 17 5.02 -4.19 -0.72
C PRO A 17 4.58 -5.61 -1.11
N ARG A 18 5.52 -6.52 -1.33
CA ARG A 18 5.23 -7.88 -1.83
C ARG A 18 4.53 -8.75 -0.78
N ARG A 19 5.09 -8.82 0.44
CA ARG A 19 4.53 -9.65 1.52
C ARG A 19 3.22 -9.07 2.04
N ALA A 20 3.17 -7.76 2.27
CA ALA A 20 1.95 -7.10 2.72
C ALA A 20 0.79 -7.29 1.74
N THR A 21 1.05 -7.24 0.42
CA THR A 21 0.04 -7.50 -0.61
C THR A 21 -0.49 -8.92 -0.52
N ARG A 22 0.38 -9.94 -0.43
CA ARG A 22 -0.05 -11.34 -0.31
C ARG A 22 -0.87 -11.57 0.96
N THR A 23 -0.39 -11.06 2.11
CA THR A 23 -1.10 -11.17 3.38
C THR A 23 -2.46 -10.46 3.33
N ALA A 24 -2.52 -9.25 2.76
CA ALA A 24 -3.76 -8.50 2.64
C ALA A 24 -4.78 -9.22 1.76
N VAL A 25 -4.37 -9.83 0.65
CA VAL A 25 -5.26 -10.62 -0.21
C VAL A 25 -5.80 -11.84 0.53
N VAL A 26 -4.95 -12.60 1.23
CA VAL A 26 -5.38 -13.75 2.03
C VAL A 26 -6.37 -13.34 3.10
N VAL A 27 -6.08 -12.28 3.85
CA VAL A 27 -6.97 -11.77 4.91
C VAL A 27 -8.30 -11.28 4.32
N ALA A 28 -8.27 -10.57 3.19
CA ALA A 28 -9.50 -10.10 2.52
C ALA A 28 -10.40 -11.26 2.09
N VAL A 29 -9.81 -12.34 1.53
CA VAL A 29 -10.55 -13.55 1.16
C VAL A 29 -11.14 -14.24 2.39
N LEU A 30 -10.38 -14.35 3.48
CA LEU A 30 -10.87 -14.94 4.74
C LEU A 30 -12.00 -14.13 5.35
N VAL A 31 -11.90 -12.81 5.37
CA VAL A 31 -12.97 -11.91 5.85
C VAL A 31 -14.23 -12.09 5.03
N LEU A 32 -14.10 -12.07 3.68
CA LEU A 32 -15.25 -12.25 2.80
C LEU A 32 -15.89 -13.64 2.99
N ALA A 33 -15.08 -14.70 3.05
CA ALA A 33 -15.55 -16.06 3.28
C ALA A 33 -16.26 -16.21 4.61
N PHE A 34 -15.72 -15.63 5.69
CA PHE A 34 -16.30 -15.66 7.03
C PHE A 34 -17.70 -15.01 7.07
N PHE A 35 -17.83 -13.79 6.54
CA PHE A 35 -19.12 -13.08 6.52
C PHE A 35 -20.13 -13.75 5.58
N THR A 36 -19.70 -14.29 4.45
CA THR A 36 -20.56 -15.02 3.52
C THR A 36 -21.05 -16.32 4.15
N ALA A 37 -20.16 -17.12 4.74
CA ALA A 37 -20.53 -18.37 5.43
C ALA A 37 -21.45 -18.08 6.62
N GLY A 38 -21.16 -17.06 7.42
CA GLY A 38 -22.02 -16.63 8.52
C GLY A 38 -23.43 -16.27 8.05
N GLY A 39 -23.53 -15.47 6.98
CA GLY A 39 -24.82 -15.09 6.38
C GLY A 39 -25.63 -16.28 5.85
N LEU A 40 -24.96 -17.28 5.30
CA LEU A 40 -25.59 -18.51 4.81
C LEU A 40 -26.03 -19.44 5.94
N LEU A 41 -25.14 -19.67 6.93
CA LEU A 41 -25.41 -20.56 8.06
C LEU A 41 -26.51 -20.05 8.98
N LEU A 42 -26.57 -18.74 9.24
CA LEU A 42 -27.59 -18.13 10.09
C LEU A 42 -29.00 -18.25 9.47
N ARG A 43 -29.10 -18.36 8.16
CA ARG A 43 -30.39 -18.58 7.48
C ARG A 43 -30.88 -20.00 7.60
N THR A 44 -29.99 -20.99 7.74
CA THR A 44 -30.35 -22.41 7.83
C THR A 44 -30.50 -22.90 9.28
N GLY A 45 -30.06 -22.11 10.25
CA GLY A 45 -30.09 -22.44 11.67
C GLY A 45 -31.49 -22.21 12.28
N SER A 46 -32.01 -23.20 13.01
CA SER A 46 -33.29 -23.12 13.77
C SER A 46 -33.08 -22.43 15.13
N THR A 47 -32.49 -21.25 15.16
CA THR A 47 -32.18 -20.52 16.40
C THR A 47 -33.35 -19.67 16.95
N GLY A 48 -34.58 -19.81 16.39
CA GLY A 48 -35.76 -19.06 16.81
C GLY A 48 -35.78 -17.58 16.37
N VAL A 49 -34.74 -17.11 15.71
CA VAL A 49 -34.65 -15.76 15.14
C VAL A 49 -34.98 -15.83 13.66
N ASN A 50 -35.98 -15.04 13.22
CA ASN A 50 -36.33 -14.92 11.81
C ASN A 50 -35.27 -14.10 11.07
N PHE A 51 -34.23 -14.77 10.56
CA PHE A 51 -33.20 -14.13 9.75
C PHE A 51 -33.74 -13.84 8.35
N ARG A 52 -33.88 -12.56 8.02
CA ARG A 52 -34.40 -12.12 6.73
C ARG A 52 -33.30 -12.14 5.65
N VAL A 53 -33.72 -12.20 4.39
CA VAL A 53 -32.82 -12.06 3.25
C VAL A 53 -32.04 -10.74 3.32
N ALA A 54 -32.66 -9.68 3.84
CA ALA A 54 -32.00 -8.39 4.06
C ALA A 54 -30.81 -8.48 5.02
N ASP A 55 -30.92 -9.26 6.09
CA ASP A 55 -29.84 -9.45 7.08
C ASP A 55 -28.65 -10.22 6.47
N GLN A 56 -28.95 -11.23 5.63
CA GLN A 56 -27.94 -11.96 4.88
C GLN A 56 -27.19 -11.06 3.91
N VAL A 57 -27.90 -10.23 3.15
CA VAL A 57 -27.30 -9.28 2.22
C VAL A 57 -26.44 -8.26 3.00
N ALA A 58 -26.94 -7.76 4.13
CA ALA A 58 -26.18 -6.83 4.98
C ALA A 58 -24.87 -7.45 5.49
N MET A 59 -24.89 -8.71 5.94
CA MET A 59 -23.68 -9.42 6.37
C MET A 59 -22.65 -9.56 5.23
N ILE A 60 -23.11 -9.97 4.04
CA ILE A 60 -22.21 -10.09 2.87
C ILE A 60 -21.64 -8.72 2.51
N LEU A 61 -22.45 -7.66 2.51
CA LEU A 61 -21.97 -6.30 2.24
C LEU A 61 -20.92 -5.83 3.26
N ILE A 62 -21.10 -6.12 4.55
CA ILE A 62 -20.10 -5.84 5.58
C ILE A 62 -18.79 -6.59 5.27
N GLY A 63 -18.89 -7.86 4.86
CA GLY A 63 -17.73 -8.65 4.44
C GLY A 63 -17.02 -8.04 3.23
N VAL A 64 -17.75 -7.59 2.22
CA VAL A 64 -17.19 -6.91 1.03
C VAL A 64 -16.49 -5.61 1.39
N ILE A 65 -17.13 -4.76 2.21
CA ILE A 65 -16.55 -3.51 2.68
C ILE A 65 -15.29 -3.78 3.51
N GLY A 66 -15.33 -4.74 4.43
CA GLY A 66 -14.19 -5.14 5.24
C GLY A 66 -13.02 -5.67 4.40
N ALA A 67 -13.29 -6.56 3.44
CA ALA A 67 -12.30 -7.07 2.50
C ALA A 67 -11.70 -5.94 1.65
N GLY A 68 -12.53 -5.01 1.17
CA GLY A 68 -12.09 -3.82 0.44
C GLY A 68 -11.18 -2.92 1.27
N ALA A 69 -11.51 -2.69 2.53
CA ALA A 69 -10.68 -1.91 3.47
C ALA A 69 -9.30 -2.57 3.68
N VAL A 70 -9.26 -3.90 3.82
CA VAL A 70 -7.99 -4.65 3.93
C VAL A 70 -7.17 -4.53 2.64
N LEU A 71 -7.81 -4.58 1.47
CA LEU A 71 -7.13 -4.44 0.19
C LEU A 71 -6.52 -3.04 -0.03
N LEU A 72 -6.97 -2.00 0.68
CA LEU A 72 -6.31 -0.69 0.66
C LEU A 72 -4.85 -0.75 1.13
N LEU A 73 -4.49 -1.74 1.95
CA LEU A 73 -3.11 -1.97 2.38
C LEU A 73 -2.17 -2.40 1.24
N THR A 74 -2.72 -2.77 0.07
CA THR A 74 -1.94 -3.10 -1.13
C THR A 74 -1.62 -1.88 -1.99
N ARG A 75 -2.24 -0.72 -1.72
CA ARG A 75 -2.10 0.51 -2.52
C ARG A 75 -0.73 1.20 -2.44
N PRO A 76 0.03 1.12 -1.32
CA PRO A 76 1.31 1.81 -1.23
C PRO A 76 2.24 1.46 -2.39
N ARG A 77 2.90 2.51 -2.94
CA ARG A 77 3.84 2.41 -4.05
C ARG A 77 4.85 3.52 -3.95
N VAL A 78 6.11 3.21 -4.22
CA VAL A 78 7.17 4.20 -4.39
C VAL A 78 7.70 4.08 -5.81
N ARG A 79 7.83 5.20 -6.48
CA ARG A 79 8.46 5.31 -7.79
C ARG A 79 9.58 6.34 -7.73
N ALA A 80 10.67 6.09 -8.42
CA ALA A 80 11.76 7.04 -8.54
C ALA A 80 12.29 7.09 -9.98
N GLY A 81 12.73 8.24 -10.39
CA GLY A 81 13.25 8.49 -11.74
C GLY A 81 13.90 9.88 -11.84
N ALA A 82 14.13 10.33 -13.04
CA ALA A 82 14.85 11.59 -13.31
C ALA A 82 14.23 12.82 -12.60
N ARG A 83 12.91 12.86 -12.45
CA ARG A 83 12.19 14.02 -11.86
C ARG A 83 12.19 14.03 -10.34
N GLY A 84 12.44 12.90 -9.68
CA GLY A 84 12.35 12.79 -8.24
C GLY A 84 11.76 11.46 -7.76
N VAL A 85 11.13 11.50 -6.60
CA VAL A 85 10.51 10.34 -5.95
C VAL A 85 9.02 10.60 -5.76
N ALA A 86 8.20 9.69 -6.26
CA ALA A 86 6.76 9.69 -6.02
C ALA A 86 6.41 8.65 -4.96
N VAL A 87 5.83 9.10 -3.86
CA VAL A 87 5.38 8.27 -2.75
C VAL A 87 3.85 8.21 -2.75
N ARG A 88 3.31 7.03 -2.95
CA ARG A 88 1.90 6.75 -2.79
C ARG A 88 1.70 5.89 -1.56
N ASN A 89 1.07 6.45 -0.57
CA ASN A 89 0.63 5.73 0.63
C ASN A 89 -0.84 5.30 0.49
N ILE A 90 -1.49 4.89 1.56
CA ILE A 90 -2.87 4.39 1.55
C ILE A 90 -3.84 5.46 1.04
N LEU A 91 -3.74 6.68 1.56
CA LEU A 91 -4.66 7.79 1.28
C LEU A 91 -4.02 8.98 0.54
N GLY A 92 -2.70 9.00 0.37
CA GLY A 92 -1.99 10.14 -0.20
C GLY A 92 -1.06 9.75 -1.35
N TYR A 93 -0.88 10.70 -2.27
CA TYR A 93 0.11 10.66 -3.35
C TYR A 93 0.83 12.00 -3.39
N HIS A 94 2.17 11.96 -3.30
CA HIS A 94 3.01 13.16 -3.37
C HIS A 94 4.26 12.86 -4.18
N GLU A 95 4.71 13.85 -4.94
CA GLU A 95 5.96 13.81 -5.68
C GLU A 95 6.95 14.78 -5.04
N TYR A 96 8.17 14.33 -4.85
CA TYR A 96 9.27 15.08 -4.26
C TYR A 96 10.41 15.16 -5.26
N PRO A 97 10.79 16.36 -5.73
CA PRO A 97 11.96 16.52 -6.58
C PRO A 97 13.23 16.25 -5.78
N TRP A 98 14.32 15.91 -6.48
CA TRP A 98 15.57 15.50 -5.83
C TRP A 98 16.22 16.59 -4.97
N ASP A 99 15.99 17.86 -5.28
CA ASP A 99 16.53 19.02 -4.56
C ASP A 99 16.02 19.14 -3.11
N VAL A 100 14.85 18.59 -2.80
CA VAL A 100 14.28 18.57 -1.44
C VAL A 100 14.53 17.26 -0.71
N ILE A 101 15.14 16.26 -1.34
CA ILE A 101 15.39 14.95 -0.77
C ILE A 101 16.82 14.88 -0.22
N ARG A 102 16.95 14.64 1.08
CA ARG A 102 18.24 14.39 1.75
C ARG A 102 18.67 12.94 1.60
N GLY A 103 17.75 11.99 1.65
CA GLY A 103 18.05 10.57 1.56
C GLY A 103 16.87 9.67 1.88
N ALA A 104 17.13 8.37 1.92
CA ALA A 104 16.17 7.36 2.31
C ALA A 104 16.80 6.38 3.30
N ALA A 105 16.09 6.09 4.38
CA ALA A 105 16.60 5.23 5.46
C ALA A 105 15.50 4.42 6.14
N PHE A 106 15.90 3.34 6.81
CA PHE A 106 15.06 2.69 7.81
C PHE A 106 15.35 3.30 9.18
N PRO A 107 14.36 3.95 9.81
CA PRO A 107 14.52 4.39 11.19
C PRO A 107 14.54 3.17 12.13
N ASP A 108 15.27 3.30 13.24
CA ASP A 108 15.38 2.24 14.22
C ASP A 108 14.00 1.74 14.70
N ARG A 109 13.83 0.42 14.71
CA ARG A 109 12.61 -0.27 15.17
C ARG A 109 11.32 0.08 14.41
N LYS A 110 11.38 0.68 13.22
CA LYS A 110 10.21 0.91 12.37
C LYS A 110 10.08 -0.18 11.31
N ALA A 111 8.84 -0.49 10.98
CA ALA A 111 8.52 -1.53 9.99
C ALA A 111 8.61 -1.03 8.54
N TRP A 112 8.77 0.26 8.32
CA TRP A 112 8.82 0.88 6.98
C TRP A 112 9.94 1.90 6.88
N ALA A 113 10.42 2.10 5.67
CA ALA A 113 11.42 3.11 5.35
C ALA A 113 10.81 4.52 5.35
N ARG A 114 11.66 5.52 5.48
CA ARG A 114 11.29 6.94 5.35
C ARG A 114 12.14 7.63 4.29
N LEU A 115 11.53 8.57 3.60
CA LEU A 115 12.23 9.56 2.78
C LEU A 115 12.53 10.76 3.65
N GLU A 116 13.79 11.13 3.77
CA GLU A 116 14.23 12.28 4.56
C GLU A 116 14.32 13.51 3.67
N LEU A 117 13.73 14.60 4.12
CA LEU A 117 13.68 15.89 3.41
C LEU A 117 14.69 16.88 3.99
N VAL A 118 15.01 17.92 3.24
CA VAL A 118 16.02 18.93 3.61
C VAL A 118 15.62 19.71 4.86
N ASP A 119 14.32 19.93 5.09
CA ASP A 119 13.80 20.70 6.24
C ASP A 119 13.65 19.89 7.54
N ASP A 120 14.42 18.80 7.70
CA ASP A 120 14.32 17.84 8.81
C ASP A 120 12.92 17.16 8.93
N ASP A 121 12.12 17.27 7.89
CA ASP A 121 10.86 16.54 7.74
C ASP A 121 11.08 15.17 7.11
N TYR A 122 10.11 14.29 7.21
CA TYR A 122 10.19 12.96 6.62
C TYR A 122 8.84 12.47 6.11
N VAL A 123 8.90 11.63 5.08
CA VAL A 123 7.73 11.00 4.49
C VAL A 123 7.83 9.48 4.68
N PRO A 124 6.87 8.83 5.34
CA PRO A 124 6.86 7.38 5.45
C PRO A 124 6.59 6.73 4.09
N MET A 125 7.45 5.79 3.71
CA MET A 125 7.32 5.00 2.49
C MET A 125 6.76 3.61 2.83
N LEU A 126 5.44 3.50 2.93
CA LEU A 126 4.77 2.26 3.34
C LEU A 126 4.95 1.09 2.35
N ALA A 127 5.40 1.38 1.13
CA ALA A 127 5.72 0.37 0.13
C ALA A 127 7.03 -0.38 0.41
N ILE A 128 7.96 0.23 1.16
CA ILE A 128 9.27 -0.35 1.49
C ILE A 128 9.25 -0.77 2.95
N ARG A 129 9.07 -2.07 3.18
CA ARG A 129 8.91 -2.63 4.52
C ARG A 129 10.06 -3.55 4.89
N SER A 130 10.48 -3.49 6.16
CA SER A 130 11.54 -4.34 6.72
C SER A 130 11.26 -5.85 6.55
N ASN A 131 9.98 -6.24 6.51
CA ASN A 131 9.55 -7.63 6.31
C ASN A 131 9.93 -8.18 4.92
N ASP A 132 10.15 -7.32 3.92
CA ASP A 132 10.55 -7.73 2.58
C ASP A 132 12.07 -7.96 2.46
N LYS A 133 12.81 -7.85 3.60
CA LYS A 133 14.24 -8.19 3.74
C LYS A 133 15.13 -7.62 2.62
N SER A 134 15.79 -8.51 1.84
CA SER A 134 16.69 -8.12 0.74
C SER A 134 15.99 -7.23 -0.29
N TYR A 135 14.75 -7.50 -0.63
CA TYR A 135 13.99 -6.67 -1.57
C TYR A 135 13.84 -5.22 -1.10
N ALA A 136 13.63 -5.02 0.20
CA ALA A 136 13.55 -3.68 0.78
C ALA A 136 14.94 -3.00 0.84
N ALA A 137 16.00 -3.74 1.14
CA ALA A 137 17.38 -3.24 1.12
C ALA A 137 17.79 -2.81 -0.30
N ASP A 138 17.56 -3.66 -1.29
CA ASP A 138 17.84 -3.37 -2.70
C ASP A 138 17.06 -2.14 -3.19
N ALA A 139 15.82 -1.98 -2.74
CA ALA A 139 15.00 -0.81 -3.08
C ALA A 139 15.60 0.49 -2.53
N ILE A 140 16.06 0.49 -1.27
CA ILE A 140 16.72 1.66 -0.66
C ILE A 140 18.03 1.97 -1.37
N GLU A 141 18.84 0.94 -1.70
CA GLU A 141 20.11 1.13 -2.38
C GLU A 141 19.92 1.74 -3.77
N ARG A 142 19.00 1.20 -4.56
CA ARG A 142 18.63 1.79 -5.86
C ARG A 142 18.08 3.21 -5.74
N LEU A 143 17.31 3.50 -4.70
CA LEU A 143 16.82 4.84 -4.46
C LEU A 143 17.96 5.83 -4.17
N ARG A 144 18.98 5.40 -3.41
CA ARG A 144 20.19 6.18 -3.14
C ARG A 144 21.04 6.39 -4.39
N GLU A 145 21.20 5.35 -5.22
CA GLU A 145 21.91 5.45 -6.50
C GLU A 145 21.26 6.47 -7.44
N LEU A 146 19.92 6.45 -7.55
CA LEU A 146 19.18 7.43 -8.33
C LEU A 146 19.33 8.84 -7.76
N GLY A 147 19.26 8.98 -6.43
CA GLY A 147 19.54 10.23 -5.74
C GLY A 147 20.93 10.77 -6.07
N ALA A 148 21.97 9.95 -5.97
CA ALA A 148 23.33 10.35 -6.31
C ALA A 148 23.49 10.75 -7.79
N ARG A 149 22.71 10.15 -8.69
CA ARG A 149 22.72 10.46 -10.13
C ARG A 149 22.02 11.77 -10.48
N TYR A 150 20.90 12.06 -9.83
CA TYR A 150 20.00 13.16 -10.21
C TYR A 150 20.00 14.35 -9.24
N SER A 151 20.66 14.26 -8.08
CA SER A 151 20.84 15.37 -7.14
C SER A 151 22.10 16.18 -7.40
N ALA A 152 22.89 15.77 -8.38
CA ALA A 152 24.16 16.45 -8.73
C ALA A 152 23.92 17.72 -9.56
#